data_5f8edbc5ae751b852055f9c22e5c539c
#
_entry.id   5f8edbc5ae751b852055f9c22e5c539c
#
_cell.length_a   1.000
_cell.length_b   1.000
_cell.length_c   1.000
_cell.angle_alpha   90.00
_cell.angle_beta   90.00
_cell.angle_gamma   90.00
#
_symmetry.space_group_name_H-M   'P 1'
#
loop_
_entity.id
_entity.type
_entity.pdbx_description
1 polymer ?
#
loop_
_entity_poly.entity_id
_entity_poly.type
_entity_poly.pdbx_seq_one_letter_code
_entity_poly.pdbx_strand_id
1 'polypeptide(L)'
;MSDLLNKNWSTGVQTTMAEILDAREHRAWIQQELLSGHTLESNCALISFTLNIPGPIKVFPYTVWAFYEGIHFIESCLTTHQLTLLTKKIMEENTGYEAFFLIKGITPETLKSYMTAFEDGSSFGRIFDLDILRPDSTKVSRTELGLSGRTCLLCDNPVFVCSRSRTHSAKELSKKTLSIIEAHFFEVFSSYIGTQMTQALISEVNTTLKPGLVDRYHNGSHKDMNRELFLKSADSLFPYFCQSARLGLEAGCLGTPLPEVFSSLRVLGLEAEQTMYQATNGVNTHKGAVFSGGILCCTLGYTVSKKTIPSLSFLDDTTDELSEIIKEMLVHLLDDLKLLSKKDSASLTHGEKLYLKYQVTGIRG
;
A
#
# COMPACT_ATOMS: atom_id res chain seq x y z
N MET A 1 -16.83 -1.14 -4.03
CA MET A 1 -15.92 -2.27 -4.29
C MET A 1 -16.02 -2.87 -5.69
N SER A 2 -17.21 -3.17 -6.26
CA SER A 2 -17.31 -3.79 -7.60
C SER A 2 -16.93 -2.87 -8.79
N ASP A 3 -17.05 -1.57 -8.66
CA ASP A 3 -16.81 -0.62 -9.76
C ASP A 3 -15.34 -0.23 -9.93
N LEU A 4 -14.57 -0.25 -8.85
CA LEU A 4 -13.13 -0.07 -8.82
C LEU A 4 -12.40 -1.15 -9.65
N LEU A 5 -12.76 -2.40 -9.39
CA LEU A 5 -12.20 -3.56 -10.06
C LEU A 5 -12.42 -3.51 -11.58
N ASN A 6 -13.60 -3.03 -12.02
CA ASN A 6 -13.93 -2.93 -13.43
C ASN A 6 -13.13 -1.85 -14.18
N LYS A 7 -12.82 -0.71 -13.54
CA LYS A 7 -12.11 0.40 -14.18
C LYS A 7 -10.62 0.08 -14.43
N ASN A 8 -9.95 -0.55 -13.48
CA ASN A 8 -8.52 -0.91 -13.60
C ASN A 8 -8.29 -2.11 -14.52
N TRP A 9 -9.18 -3.10 -14.49
CA TRP A 9 -9.15 -4.26 -15.37
C TRP A 9 -9.31 -3.88 -16.85
N SER A 10 -10.15 -2.91 -17.16
CA SER A 10 -10.45 -2.51 -18.54
C SER A 10 -9.29 -1.81 -19.27
N THR A 11 -8.20 -1.45 -18.57
CA THR A 11 -7.04 -0.77 -19.17
C THR A 11 -6.00 -1.74 -19.75
N GLY A 12 -6.09 -3.02 -19.43
CA GLY A 12 -5.14 -4.03 -19.90
C GLY A 12 -5.44 -4.56 -21.30
N VAL A 13 -4.41 -5.03 -21.98
CA VAL A 13 -4.52 -5.67 -23.31
C VAL A 13 -4.95 -7.12 -23.11
N GLN A 14 -5.94 -7.55 -23.92
CA GLN A 14 -6.33 -8.96 -23.95
C GLN A 14 -5.29 -9.79 -24.71
N THR A 15 -4.86 -10.89 -24.13
CA THR A 15 -3.96 -11.85 -24.74
C THR A 15 -4.70 -13.06 -25.27
N THR A 16 -4.24 -13.58 -26.39
CA THR A 16 -4.73 -14.81 -27.01
C THR A 16 -4.11 -16.04 -26.36
N MET A 17 -4.72 -17.21 -26.61
CA MET A 17 -4.15 -18.49 -26.16
C MET A 17 -2.80 -18.79 -26.82
N ALA A 18 -2.63 -18.40 -28.09
CA ALA A 18 -1.36 -18.61 -28.82
C ALA A 18 -0.23 -17.79 -28.15
N GLU A 19 -0.45 -16.49 -27.92
CA GLU A 19 0.54 -15.65 -27.24
C GLU A 19 0.92 -16.19 -25.85
N ILE A 20 -0.05 -16.72 -25.10
CA ILE A 20 0.22 -17.32 -23.78
C ILE A 20 1.07 -18.59 -23.90
N LEU A 21 0.88 -19.39 -24.94
CA LEU A 21 1.68 -20.59 -25.18
C LEU A 21 3.10 -20.24 -25.60
N ASP A 22 3.24 -19.29 -26.53
CA ASP A 22 4.55 -18.79 -26.99
C ASP A 22 5.37 -18.21 -25.82
N ALA A 23 4.70 -17.44 -24.93
CA ALA A 23 5.36 -16.91 -23.73
C ALA A 23 5.83 -18.02 -22.78
N ARG A 24 5.08 -19.12 -22.64
CA ARG A 24 5.50 -20.28 -21.82
C ARG A 24 6.70 -21.02 -22.42
N GLU A 25 6.73 -21.17 -23.73
CA GLU A 25 7.87 -21.78 -24.42
C GLU A 25 9.10 -20.90 -24.30
N HIS A 26 8.96 -19.61 -24.49
CA HIS A 26 10.04 -18.62 -24.32
C HIS A 26 10.57 -18.61 -22.88
N ARG A 27 9.69 -18.67 -21.87
CA ARG A 27 10.09 -18.82 -20.47
C ARG A 27 10.94 -20.07 -20.24
N ALA A 28 10.51 -21.21 -20.76
CA ALA A 28 11.25 -22.47 -20.63
C ALA A 28 12.65 -22.38 -21.28
N TRP A 29 12.74 -21.71 -22.42
CA TRP A 29 14.02 -21.46 -23.09
C TRP A 29 14.95 -20.58 -22.24
N ILE A 30 14.45 -19.47 -21.68
CA ILE A 30 15.23 -18.60 -20.79
C ILE A 30 15.72 -19.35 -19.55
N GLN A 31 14.86 -20.17 -18.95
CA GLN A 31 15.24 -21.00 -17.79
C GLN A 31 16.41 -21.92 -18.11
N GLN A 32 16.40 -22.58 -19.28
CA GLN A 32 17.49 -23.42 -19.73
C GLN A 32 18.76 -22.61 -20.05
N GLU A 33 18.63 -21.47 -20.72
CA GLU A 33 19.76 -20.58 -21.03
C GLU A 33 20.47 -20.14 -19.75
N LEU A 34 19.75 -19.65 -18.75
CA LEU A 34 20.32 -19.17 -17.49
C LEU A 34 20.98 -20.28 -16.67
N LEU A 35 20.50 -21.51 -16.76
CA LEU A 35 21.07 -22.66 -16.05
C LEU A 35 22.21 -23.37 -16.81
N SER A 36 22.39 -23.11 -18.10
CA SER A 36 23.30 -23.88 -18.99
C SER A 36 24.75 -23.91 -18.53
N GLY A 37 25.23 -22.91 -17.80
CA GLY A 37 26.61 -22.87 -17.28
C GLY A 37 26.79 -23.47 -15.88
N HIS A 38 25.73 -23.95 -15.21
CA HIS A 38 25.72 -24.28 -13.79
C HIS A 38 25.29 -25.71 -13.45
N THR A 39 25.18 -26.58 -14.42
CA THR A 39 24.62 -27.94 -14.28
C THR A 39 25.29 -28.81 -13.24
N LEU A 40 26.53 -28.52 -12.86
CA LEU A 40 27.31 -29.27 -11.86
C LEU A 40 27.34 -28.60 -10.47
N GLU A 41 26.67 -27.44 -10.30
CA GLU A 41 26.71 -26.67 -9.06
C GLU A 41 25.51 -27.03 -8.14
N SER A 42 25.73 -27.83 -7.09
CA SER A 42 24.67 -28.22 -6.16
C SER A 42 24.07 -27.05 -5.32
N ASN A 43 24.82 -25.94 -5.18
CA ASN A 43 24.43 -24.76 -4.43
C ASN A 43 24.03 -23.59 -5.34
N CYS A 44 23.43 -23.89 -6.48
CA CYS A 44 22.88 -22.91 -7.42
C CYS A 44 21.41 -23.23 -7.68
N ALA A 45 20.59 -22.20 -7.75
CA ALA A 45 19.15 -22.32 -8.01
C ALA A 45 18.64 -21.14 -8.84
N LEU A 46 17.63 -21.38 -9.67
CA LEU A 46 16.94 -20.33 -10.41
C LEU A 46 15.55 -20.14 -9.84
N ILE A 47 15.22 -18.90 -9.44
CA ILE A 47 13.83 -18.47 -9.22
C ILE A 47 13.25 -18.05 -10.56
N SER A 48 12.13 -18.63 -10.95
CA SER A 48 11.27 -18.15 -12.04
C SER A 48 9.99 -17.63 -11.43
N PHE A 49 9.82 -16.33 -11.48
CA PHE A 49 8.72 -15.61 -10.82
C PHE A 49 7.72 -15.08 -11.85
N THR A 50 6.44 -15.33 -11.59
CA THR A 50 5.31 -14.76 -12.32
C THR A 50 4.16 -14.48 -11.36
N LEU A 51 3.13 -13.73 -11.83
CA LEU A 51 1.86 -13.60 -11.12
C LEU A 51 0.82 -14.57 -11.68
N ASN A 52 0.10 -15.22 -10.79
CA ASN A 52 -1.05 -16.05 -11.17
C ASN A 52 -2.30 -15.19 -11.36
N ILE A 53 -2.45 -14.60 -12.56
CA ILE A 53 -3.58 -13.73 -12.92
C ILE A 53 -4.54 -14.52 -13.81
N PRO A 54 -5.75 -14.87 -13.32
CA PRO A 54 -6.78 -15.55 -14.12
C PRO A 54 -7.35 -14.66 -15.23
N GLY A 55 -7.77 -15.27 -16.33
CA GLY A 55 -8.40 -14.57 -17.46
C GLY A 55 -7.43 -14.11 -18.54
N PRO A 56 -7.94 -13.42 -19.60
CA PRO A 56 -7.14 -13.05 -20.76
C PRO A 56 -6.29 -11.77 -20.56
N ILE A 57 -6.63 -10.91 -19.60
CA ILE A 57 -5.87 -9.70 -19.30
C ILE A 57 -4.91 -10.03 -18.15
N LYS A 58 -3.61 -9.94 -18.43
CA LYS A 58 -2.55 -10.28 -17.46
C LYS A 58 -1.88 -9.06 -16.86
N VAL A 59 -1.80 -7.97 -17.62
CA VAL A 59 -1.06 -6.75 -17.28
C VAL A 59 -1.99 -5.55 -17.22
N PHE A 60 -2.03 -4.90 -16.09
CA PHE A 60 -2.71 -3.64 -15.81
C PHE A 60 -2.07 -3.00 -14.55
N PRO A 61 -2.31 -1.72 -14.22
CA PRO A 61 -1.53 -1.00 -13.20
C PRO A 61 -1.31 -1.76 -11.88
N TYR A 62 -2.35 -2.36 -11.31
CA TYR A 62 -2.21 -3.10 -10.05
C TYR A 62 -1.40 -4.39 -10.15
N THR A 63 -1.44 -5.10 -11.29
CA THR A 63 -0.58 -6.29 -11.48
C THR A 63 0.86 -5.90 -11.71
N VAL A 64 1.12 -4.77 -12.38
CA VAL A 64 2.48 -4.23 -12.51
C VAL A 64 3.05 -3.91 -11.12
N TRP A 65 2.29 -3.16 -10.31
CA TRP A 65 2.70 -2.88 -8.94
C TRP A 65 2.93 -4.17 -8.13
N ALA A 66 2.00 -5.12 -8.16
CA ALA A 66 2.12 -6.39 -7.44
C ALA A 66 3.35 -7.20 -7.88
N PHE A 67 3.71 -7.14 -9.16
CA PHE A 67 4.89 -7.80 -9.68
C PHE A 67 6.19 -7.20 -9.11
N TYR A 68 6.29 -5.87 -9.06
CA TYR A 68 7.46 -5.20 -8.48
C TYR A 68 7.54 -5.36 -6.96
N GLU A 69 6.40 -5.45 -6.25
CA GLU A 69 6.38 -5.84 -4.84
C GLU A 69 6.94 -7.25 -4.64
N GLY A 70 6.62 -8.19 -5.54
CA GLY A 70 7.21 -9.53 -5.51
C GLY A 70 8.71 -9.55 -5.77
N ILE A 71 9.20 -8.72 -6.70
CA ILE A 71 10.65 -8.53 -6.94
C ILE A 71 11.32 -8.00 -5.67
N HIS A 72 10.75 -6.96 -5.07
CA HIS A 72 11.29 -6.36 -3.84
C HIS A 72 11.36 -7.39 -2.70
N PHE A 73 10.32 -8.22 -2.55
CA PHE A 73 10.33 -9.32 -1.59
C PHE A 73 11.48 -10.30 -1.87
N ILE A 74 11.65 -10.75 -3.11
CA ILE A 74 12.72 -11.69 -3.47
C ILE A 74 14.09 -11.08 -3.11
N GLU A 75 14.35 -9.84 -3.51
CA GLU A 75 15.61 -9.15 -3.24
C GLU A 75 15.88 -8.97 -1.74
N SER A 76 14.84 -8.64 -0.97
CA SER A 76 14.93 -8.54 0.49
C SER A 76 15.27 -9.88 1.13
N CYS A 77 14.66 -10.97 0.65
CA CYS A 77 14.98 -12.33 1.08
C CYS A 77 16.44 -12.69 0.78
N LEU A 78 16.93 -12.39 -0.44
CA LEU A 78 18.33 -12.63 -0.81
C LEU A 78 19.28 -11.86 0.10
N THR A 79 18.99 -10.60 0.39
CA THR A 79 19.81 -9.75 1.27
C THR A 79 19.80 -10.27 2.70
N THR A 80 18.62 -10.61 3.24
CA THR A 80 18.48 -11.13 4.61
C THR A 80 19.28 -12.42 4.84
N HIS A 81 19.28 -13.30 3.84
CA HIS A 81 20.01 -14.56 3.91
C HIS A 81 21.43 -14.50 3.33
N GLN A 82 21.91 -13.31 2.96
CA GLN A 82 23.27 -13.07 2.41
C GLN A 82 23.56 -13.95 1.19
N LEU A 83 22.55 -14.14 0.32
CA LEU A 83 22.67 -14.96 -0.88
C LEU A 83 23.25 -14.15 -2.05
N THR A 84 24.06 -14.82 -2.88
CA THR A 84 24.68 -14.16 -4.03
C THR A 84 23.77 -14.24 -5.26
N LEU A 85 23.32 -13.08 -5.74
CA LEU A 85 22.63 -12.95 -7.01
C LEU A 85 23.65 -12.94 -8.16
N LEU A 86 23.62 -13.95 -9.03
CA LEU A 86 24.48 -14.04 -10.21
C LEU A 86 23.90 -13.30 -11.40
N THR A 87 22.60 -13.48 -11.64
CA THR A 87 21.89 -12.87 -12.79
C THR A 87 20.46 -12.53 -12.39
N LYS A 88 19.98 -11.37 -12.83
CA LYS A 88 18.59 -10.96 -12.79
C LYS A 88 18.14 -10.60 -14.20
N LYS A 89 17.03 -11.18 -14.65
CA LYS A 89 16.40 -10.85 -15.94
C LYS A 89 14.93 -10.59 -15.72
N ILE A 90 14.39 -9.49 -16.24
CA ILE A 90 12.99 -9.13 -16.19
C ILE A 90 12.45 -9.04 -17.61
N MET A 91 11.24 -9.53 -17.81
CA MET A 91 10.51 -9.46 -19.07
C MET A 91 9.13 -8.81 -18.81
N GLU A 92 8.83 -7.78 -19.56
CA GLU A 92 7.64 -6.94 -19.40
C GLU A 92 6.75 -7.08 -20.64
N GLU A 93 6.04 -8.21 -20.72
CA GLU A 93 5.19 -8.54 -21.85
C GLU A 93 3.71 -8.51 -21.46
N ASN A 94 2.81 -8.24 -22.41
CA ASN A 94 1.36 -8.24 -22.18
C ASN A 94 0.80 -9.60 -21.73
N THR A 95 1.52 -10.69 -21.99
CA THR A 95 1.21 -12.05 -21.55
C THR A 95 1.44 -12.29 -20.06
N GLY A 96 2.02 -11.31 -19.38
CA GLY A 96 2.39 -11.29 -17.97
C GLY A 96 3.85 -10.92 -17.80
N TYR A 97 4.16 -10.19 -16.74
CA TYR A 97 5.54 -9.89 -16.37
C TYR A 97 6.19 -11.12 -15.74
N GLU A 98 7.45 -11.32 -16.06
CA GLU A 98 8.26 -12.45 -15.61
C GLU A 98 9.61 -11.99 -15.09
N ALA A 99 10.11 -12.61 -14.02
CA ALA A 99 11.45 -12.33 -13.50
C ALA A 99 12.19 -13.63 -13.20
N PHE A 100 13.48 -13.59 -13.46
CA PHE A 100 14.40 -14.72 -13.27
C PHE A 100 15.56 -14.25 -12.40
N PHE A 101 15.86 -15.02 -11.33
CA PHE A 101 16.97 -14.75 -10.44
C PHE A 101 17.81 -16.01 -10.32
N LEU A 102 19.01 -15.96 -10.87
CA LEU A 102 20.00 -17.04 -10.70
C LEU A 102 20.81 -16.75 -9.44
N ILE A 103 20.76 -17.68 -8.49
CA ILE A 103 21.26 -17.49 -7.13
C ILE A 103 22.27 -18.56 -6.80
N LYS A 104 23.36 -18.17 -6.13
CA LYS A 104 24.39 -19.06 -5.60
C LYS A 104 24.47 -18.98 -4.07
N GLY A 105 24.89 -20.08 -3.44
CA GLY A 105 25.11 -20.15 -2.00
C GLY A 105 23.96 -20.76 -1.22
N ILE A 106 22.97 -21.37 -1.91
CA ILE A 106 21.81 -22.02 -1.30
C ILE A 106 21.40 -23.26 -2.11
N THR A 107 20.88 -24.28 -1.43
CA THR A 107 20.28 -25.42 -2.14
C THR A 107 18.91 -25.05 -2.68
N PRO A 108 18.49 -25.60 -3.84
CA PRO A 108 17.17 -25.35 -4.41
C PRO A 108 16.01 -25.65 -3.44
N GLU A 109 16.14 -26.68 -2.63
CA GLU A 109 15.15 -27.11 -1.63
C GLU A 109 14.99 -26.07 -0.52
N THR A 110 16.09 -25.55 0.02
CA THR A 110 16.05 -24.49 1.05
C THR A 110 15.46 -23.21 0.48
N LEU A 111 15.85 -22.82 -0.73
CA LEU A 111 15.29 -21.64 -1.40
C LEU A 111 13.77 -21.80 -1.63
N LYS A 112 13.33 -23.02 -2.06
CA LYS A 112 11.88 -23.30 -2.23
C LYS A 112 11.13 -23.17 -0.92
N SER A 113 11.71 -23.59 0.20
CA SER A 113 11.04 -23.42 1.51
C SER A 113 10.84 -21.96 1.87
N TYR A 114 11.82 -21.07 1.62
CA TYR A 114 11.66 -19.63 1.84
C TYR A 114 10.57 -19.01 0.96
N MET A 115 10.58 -19.35 -0.33
CA MET A 115 9.59 -18.84 -1.27
C MET A 115 8.18 -19.36 -0.95
N THR A 116 8.05 -20.63 -0.53
CA THR A 116 6.78 -21.21 -0.12
C THR A 116 6.24 -20.59 1.17
N ALA A 117 7.09 -20.31 2.16
CA ALA A 117 6.69 -19.61 3.37
C ALA A 117 6.11 -18.22 3.05
N PHE A 118 6.66 -17.50 2.09
CA PHE A 118 6.09 -16.25 1.60
C PHE A 118 4.76 -16.43 0.86
N GLU A 119 4.70 -17.38 -0.09
CA GLU A 119 3.48 -17.69 -0.83
C GLU A 119 2.29 -18.01 0.10
N ASP A 120 2.54 -18.67 1.22
CA ASP A 120 1.53 -19.12 2.17
C ASP A 120 1.31 -18.13 3.34
N GLY A 121 2.25 -17.21 3.55
CA GLY A 121 2.25 -16.27 4.69
C GLY A 121 1.16 -15.20 4.64
N SER A 122 0.57 -14.94 3.46
CA SER A 122 -0.49 -13.94 3.30
C SER A 122 -1.42 -14.25 2.12
N SER A 123 -2.59 -13.62 2.12
CA SER A 123 -3.48 -13.67 0.96
C SER A 123 -2.81 -13.12 -0.31
N PHE A 124 -1.97 -12.10 -0.16
CA PHE A 124 -1.24 -11.50 -1.28
C PHE A 124 -0.16 -12.43 -1.84
N GLY A 125 0.58 -13.14 -0.99
CA GLY A 125 1.57 -14.14 -1.43
C GLY A 125 0.96 -15.24 -2.31
N ARG A 126 -0.33 -15.52 -2.16
CA ARG A 126 -1.01 -16.56 -2.94
C ARG A 126 -1.19 -16.25 -4.41
N ILE A 127 -1.06 -14.99 -4.82
CA ILE A 127 -1.08 -14.60 -6.24
C ILE A 127 0.29 -14.79 -6.91
N PHE A 128 1.35 -15.03 -6.14
CA PHE A 128 2.70 -15.28 -6.67
C PHE A 128 2.87 -16.72 -7.09
N ASP A 129 3.58 -16.91 -8.19
CA ASP A 129 4.01 -18.20 -8.69
C ASP A 129 5.54 -18.20 -8.75
N LEU A 130 6.16 -18.79 -7.71
CA LEU A 130 7.60 -18.82 -7.48
C LEU A 130 8.12 -20.25 -7.71
N ASP A 131 8.40 -20.55 -8.96
CA ASP A 131 9.04 -21.81 -9.34
C ASP A 131 10.54 -21.76 -9.04
N ILE A 132 11.04 -22.79 -8.35
CA ILE A 132 12.45 -22.96 -8.10
C ILE A 132 12.96 -24.13 -8.96
N LEU A 133 13.97 -23.83 -9.77
CA LEU A 133 14.58 -24.82 -10.66
C LEU A 133 15.99 -25.16 -10.17
N ARG A 134 16.29 -26.45 -10.24
CA ARG A 134 17.64 -26.99 -10.03
C ARG A 134 18.53 -26.70 -11.25
N PRO A 135 19.85 -26.84 -11.13
CA PRO A 135 20.76 -26.66 -12.24
C PRO A 135 20.49 -27.57 -13.44
N ASP A 136 19.86 -28.73 -13.24
CA ASP A 136 19.41 -29.65 -14.28
C ASP A 136 18.06 -29.27 -14.91
N SER A 137 17.53 -28.08 -14.60
CA SER A 137 16.24 -27.56 -15.04
C SER A 137 15.03 -28.30 -14.45
N THR A 138 15.19 -29.20 -13.50
CA THR A 138 14.06 -29.82 -12.80
C THR A 138 13.50 -28.87 -11.74
N LYS A 139 12.15 -28.85 -11.60
CA LYS A 139 11.49 -28.01 -10.59
C LYS A 139 11.49 -28.69 -9.23
N VAL A 140 11.72 -27.93 -8.17
CA VAL A 140 11.49 -28.37 -6.79
C VAL A 140 9.99 -28.28 -6.47
N SER A 141 9.36 -29.40 -6.17
CA SER A 141 7.95 -29.46 -5.84
C SER A 141 7.70 -29.27 -4.34
N ARG A 142 6.48 -28.81 -3.97
CA ARG A 142 6.06 -28.73 -2.57
C ARG A 142 6.00 -30.10 -1.90
N THR A 143 5.62 -31.13 -2.62
CA THR A 143 5.53 -32.50 -2.12
C THR A 143 6.88 -33.10 -1.73
N GLU A 144 7.95 -32.76 -2.45
CA GLU A 144 9.31 -33.15 -2.09
C GLU A 144 9.75 -32.56 -0.74
N LEU A 145 9.19 -31.39 -0.36
CA LEU A 145 9.44 -30.74 0.93
C LEU A 145 8.47 -31.20 2.02
N GLY A 146 7.61 -32.17 1.75
CA GLY A 146 6.56 -32.62 2.69
C GLY A 146 5.45 -31.60 2.90
N LEU A 147 5.33 -30.59 2.05
CA LEU A 147 4.33 -29.54 2.16
C LEU A 147 3.05 -29.92 1.40
N SER A 148 1.89 -29.48 1.91
CA SER A 148 0.61 -29.65 1.24
C SER A 148 0.55 -28.84 -0.07
N GLY A 149 -0.24 -29.33 -1.03
CA GLY A 149 -0.56 -28.57 -2.23
C GLY A 149 -1.37 -27.31 -1.91
N ARG A 150 -1.37 -26.36 -2.85
CA ARG A 150 -2.17 -25.13 -2.71
C ARG A 150 -3.67 -25.45 -2.71
N THR A 151 -4.42 -24.76 -1.85
CA THR A 151 -5.89 -24.73 -1.87
C THR A 151 -6.41 -23.73 -2.90
N CYS A 152 -7.66 -23.84 -3.30
CA CYS A 152 -8.30 -22.88 -4.19
C CYS A 152 -8.40 -21.48 -3.55
N LEU A 153 -8.41 -20.42 -4.35
CA LEU A 153 -8.59 -19.04 -3.85
C LEU A 153 -10.03 -18.74 -3.38
N LEU A 154 -11.00 -19.54 -3.84
CA LEU A 154 -12.44 -19.34 -3.60
C LEU A 154 -13.06 -20.37 -2.64
N CYS A 155 -12.42 -21.53 -2.50
CA CYS A 155 -12.89 -22.59 -1.61
C CYS A 155 -11.71 -23.39 -1.04
N ASP A 156 -11.96 -24.28 -0.09
CA ASP A 156 -10.93 -25.03 0.63
C ASP A 156 -10.43 -26.27 -0.13
N ASN A 157 -10.97 -26.57 -1.31
CA ASN A 157 -10.54 -27.69 -2.11
C ASN A 157 -9.11 -27.48 -2.66
N PRO A 158 -8.38 -28.57 -2.90
CA PRO A 158 -7.09 -28.49 -3.60
C PRO A 158 -7.23 -27.79 -4.96
N VAL A 159 -6.30 -26.91 -5.31
CA VAL A 159 -6.38 -26.08 -6.52
C VAL A 159 -6.51 -26.92 -7.80
N PHE A 160 -5.85 -28.10 -7.86
CA PHE A 160 -5.89 -28.98 -9.03
C PHE A 160 -7.30 -29.59 -9.26
N VAL A 161 -8.07 -29.80 -8.20
CA VAL A 161 -9.47 -30.28 -8.30
C VAL A 161 -10.34 -29.22 -8.96
N CYS A 162 -10.31 -27.99 -8.42
CA CYS A 162 -11.11 -26.89 -8.97
C CYS A 162 -10.70 -26.52 -10.40
N SER A 163 -9.39 -26.58 -10.70
CA SER A 163 -8.85 -26.28 -12.03
C SER A 163 -9.31 -27.31 -13.09
N ARG A 164 -9.27 -28.60 -12.76
CA ARG A 164 -9.70 -29.68 -13.67
C ARG A 164 -11.22 -29.71 -13.89
N SER A 165 -11.98 -29.55 -12.81
CA SER A 165 -13.45 -29.60 -12.85
C SER A 165 -14.07 -28.26 -13.29
N ARG A 166 -13.27 -27.18 -13.43
CA ARG A 166 -13.73 -25.82 -13.71
C ARG A 166 -14.83 -25.37 -12.75
N THR A 167 -14.70 -25.71 -11.47
CA THR A 167 -15.68 -25.43 -10.41
C THR A 167 -16.01 -23.94 -10.32
N HIS A 168 -15.04 -23.09 -10.57
CA HIS A 168 -15.18 -21.63 -10.54
C HIS A 168 -14.92 -21.04 -11.92
N SER A 169 -15.66 -19.99 -12.26
CA SER A 169 -15.44 -19.25 -13.51
C SER A 169 -14.17 -18.44 -13.44
N ALA A 170 -13.55 -18.16 -14.59
CA ALA A 170 -12.40 -17.27 -14.69
C ALA A 170 -12.72 -15.86 -14.13
N LYS A 171 -13.97 -15.39 -14.30
CA LYS A 171 -14.45 -14.10 -13.80
C LYS A 171 -14.45 -14.04 -12.27
N GLU A 172 -14.91 -15.09 -11.59
CA GLU A 172 -14.90 -15.15 -10.12
C GLU A 172 -13.49 -15.20 -9.57
N LEU A 173 -12.62 -16.01 -10.18
CA LEU A 173 -11.21 -16.09 -9.80
C LEU A 173 -10.51 -14.74 -10.01
N SER A 174 -10.73 -14.07 -11.15
CA SER A 174 -10.19 -12.75 -11.43
C SER A 174 -10.64 -11.71 -10.40
N LYS A 175 -11.95 -11.67 -10.10
CA LYS A 175 -12.50 -10.76 -9.08
C LYS A 175 -11.85 -10.98 -7.71
N LYS A 176 -11.64 -12.24 -7.31
CA LYS A 176 -10.97 -12.56 -6.04
C LYS A 176 -9.51 -12.14 -6.06
N THR A 177 -8.77 -12.46 -7.13
CA THR A 177 -7.37 -12.06 -7.28
C THR A 177 -7.20 -10.54 -7.20
N LEU A 178 -8.04 -9.79 -7.91
CA LEU A 178 -8.04 -8.33 -7.87
C LEU A 178 -8.33 -7.79 -6.47
N SER A 179 -9.32 -8.34 -5.77
CA SER A 179 -9.64 -7.89 -4.41
C SER A 179 -8.50 -8.14 -3.43
N ILE A 180 -7.69 -9.18 -3.65
CA ILE A 180 -6.50 -9.45 -2.83
C ILE A 180 -5.41 -8.40 -3.11
N ILE A 181 -5.13 -8.11 -4.38
CA ILE A 181 -4.14 -7.10 -4.78
C ILE A 181 -4.55 -5.73 -4.25
N GLU A 182 -5.80 -5.33 -4.44
CA GLU A 182 -6.34 -4.05 -4.00
C GLU A 182 -6.27 -3.88 -2.48
N ALA A 183 -6.66 -4.92 -1.73
CA ALA A 183 -6.60 -4.89 -0.27
C ALA A 183 -5.17 -4.70 0.24
N HIS A 184 -4.21 -5.39 -0.36
CA HIS A 184 -2.80 -5.26 -0.02
C HIS A 184 -2.24 -3.89 -0.43
N PHE A 185 -2.60 -3.40 -1.62
CA PHE A 185 -2.25 -2.06 -2.09
C PHE A 185 -2.71 -0.99 -1.09
N PHE A 186 -3.97 -1.02 -0.66
CA PHE A 186 -4.49 -0.06 0.29
C PHE A 186 -3.79 -0.15 1.65
N GLU A 187 -3.49 -1.35 2.11
CA GLU A 187 -2.78 -1.58 3.37
C GLU A 187 -1.37 -0.99 3.33
N VAL A 188 -0.59 -1.30 2.31
CA VAL A 188 0.80 -0.84 2.17
C VAL A 188 0.87 0.69 2.09
N PHE A 189 0.07 1.30 1.21
CA PHE A 189 0.14 2.74 1.01
C PHE A 189 -0.45 3.53 2.18
N SER A 190 -1.57 3.09 2.75
CA SER A 190 -2.15 3.77 3.91
C SER A 190 -1.26 3.68 5.14
N SER A 191 -0.65 2.52 5.39
CA SER A 191 0.29 2.32 6.49
C SER A 191 1.57 3.16 6.31
N TYR A 192 2.10 3.21 5.09
CA TYR A 192 3.27 4.05 4.80
C TYR A 192 2.98 5.54 5.05
N ILE A 193 1.90 6.07 4.47
CA ILE A 193 1.51 7.49 4.63
C ILE A 193 1.26 7.80 6.13
N GLY A 194 0.54 6.94 6.84
CA GLY A 194 0.29 7.09 8.27
C GLY A 194 1.57 7.07 9.09
N THR A 195 2.52 6.20 8.75
CA THR A 195 3.84 6.14 9.39
C THR A 195 4.62 7.42 9.18
N GLN A 196 4.69 7.94 7.93
CA GLN A 196 5.40 9.19 7.63
C GLN A 196 4.79 10.37 8.40
N MET A 197 3.47 10.47 8.47
CA MET A 197 2.81 11.54 9.23
C MET A 197 3.09 11.44 10.73
N THR A 198 3.03 10.24 11.30
CA THR A 198 3.36 10.01 12.71
C THR A 198 4.83 10.37 13.00
N GLN A 199 5.75 9.96 12.13
CA GLN A 199 7.17 10.30 12.26
C GLN A 199 7.42 11.81 12.11
N ALA A 200 6.65 12.50 11.28
CA ALA A 200 6.72 13.96 11.18
C ALA A 200 6.34 14.65 12.50
N LEU A 201 5.29 14.20 13.20
CA LEU A 201 4.91 14.70 14.53
C LEU A 201 6.00 14.39 15.57
N ILE A 202 6.55 13.18 15.56
CA ILE A 202 7.65 12.79 16.46
C ILE A 202 8.91 13.64 16.18
N SER A 203 9.21 13.90 14.93
CA SER A 203 10.35 14.72 14.52
C SER A 203 10.15 16.18 14.91
N GLU A 204 8.92 16.69 14.77
CA GLU A 204 8.55 18.05 15.18
C GLU A 204 8.82 18.28 16.67
N VAL A 205 8.30 17.42 17.55
CA VAL A 205 8.51 17.57 19.00
C VAL A 205 9.96 17.37 19.43
N ASN A 206 10.75 16.62 18.67
CA ASN A 206 12.17 16.41 18.94
C ASN A 206 13.09 17.51 18.38
N THR A 207 12.54 18.36 17.49
CA THR A 207 13.30 19.50 16.94
C THR A 207 13.52 20.56 18.03
N THR A 208 14.73 21.12 18.10
CA THR A 208 15.14 22.17 19.01
C THR A 208 16.01 23.16 18.21
N LEU A 209 16.01 24.47 18.43
CA LEU A 209 15.33 25.26 19.45
C LEU A 209 13.94 25.71 18.96
N LYS A 210 12.92 25.58 19.80
CA LYS A 210 11.56 26.11 19.52
C LYS A 210 11.12 27.06 20.65
N PRO A 211 11.42 28.34 20.55
CA PRO A 211 11.05 29.31 21.61
C PRO A 211 9.54 29.29 21.91
N GLY A 212 9.19 29.07 23.16
CA GLY A 212 7.80 29.05 23.62
C GLY A 212 7.02 27.77 23.38
N LEU A 213 7.56 26.82 22.61
CA LEU A 213 6.93 25.53 22.32
C LEU A 213 7.63 24.38 23.06
N VAL A 214 6.92 23.24 23.16
CA VAL A 214 7.53 22.00 23.67
C VAL A 214 8.56 21.50 22.66
N ASP A 215 9.76 21.23 23.12
CA ASP A 215 10.83 20.64 22.33
C ASP A 215 11.51 19.47 23.07
N ARG A 216 12.64 19.00 22.57
CA ARG A 216 13.38 17.87 23.14
C ARG A 216 13.81 18.12 24.59
N TYR A 217 14.08 19.38 25.00
CA TYR A 217 14.69 19.74 26.27
C TYR A 217 13.79 20.58 27.16
N HIS A 218 12.78 21.28 26.60
CA HIS A 218 11.98 22.25 27.33
C HIS A 218 10.47 22.08 27.03
N ASN A 219 9.66 22.44 28.01
CA ASN A 219 8.20 22.46 27.83
C ASN A 219 7.69 23.81 27.27
N GLY A 220 8.61 24.71 26.88
CA GLY A 220 8.25 26.05 26.42
C GLY A 220 7.44 26.84 27.44
N SER A 221 6.34 27.45 27.01
CA SER A 221 5.39 28.20 27.85
C SER A 221 4.32 27.31 28.48
N HIS A 222 4.32 26.01 28.21
CA HIS A 222 3.28 25.08 28.63
C HIS A 222 3.58 24.47 30.01
N LYS A 223 2.52 24.43 30.85
CA LYS A 223 2.58 23.81 32.18
C LYS A 223 1.94 22.40 32.21
N ASP A 224 1.10 22.13 31.22
CA ASP A 224 0.25 20.94 31.09
C ASP A 224 0.74 19.95 30.01
N MET A 225 1.79 20.30 29.29
CA MET A 225 2.34 19.51 28.17
C MET A 225 3.84 19.31 28.33
N ASN A 226 4.30 18.14 27.93
CA ASN A 226 5.72 17.80 27.84
C ASN A 226 5.96 16.90 26.64
N ARG A 227 7.22 16.64 26.31
CA ARG A 227 7.64 15.81 25.18
C ARG A 227 7.00 14.40 25.21
N GLU A 228 6.94 13.76 26.38
CA GLU A 228 6.37 12.40 26.50
C GLU A 228 4.88 12.37 26.14
N LEU A 229 4.15 13.40 26.54
CA LEU A 229 2.72 13.54 26.22
C LEU A 229 2.51 13.72 24.70
N PHE A 230 3.38 14.50 24.05
CA PHE A 230 3.35 14.64 22.58
C PHE A 230 3.66 13.33 21.85
N LEU A 231 4.63 12.55 22.32
CA LEU A 231 4.94 11.24 21.75
C LEU A 231 3.76 10.27 21.88
N LYS A 232 3.15 10.18 23.10
CA LYS A 232 1.93 9.38 23.30
C LYS A 232 0.79 9.79 22.39
N SER A 233 0.60 11.08 22.22
CA SER A 233 -0.41 11.64 21.32
C SER A 233 -0.13 11.27 19.86
N ALA A 234 1.10 11.42 19.39
CA ALA A 234 1.49 11.06 18.02
C ALA A 234 1.23 9.57 17.73
N ASP A 235 1.62 8.69 18.64
CA ASP A 235 1.39 7.24 18.52
C ASP A 235 -0.10 6.90 18.50
N SER A 236 -0.92 7.57 19.32
CA SER A 236 -2.37 7.36 19.38
C SER A 236 -3.09 7.77 18.10
N LEU A 237 -2.52 8.69 17.32
CA LEU A 237 -3.06 9.20 16.06
C LEU A 237 -2.64 8.38 14.82
N PHE A 238 -1.71 7.44 14.94
CA PHE A 238 -1.28 6.61 13.82
C PHE A 238 -2.44 5.91 13.08
N PRO A 239 -3.41 5.25 13.76
CA PRO A 239 -4.54 4.62 13.08
C PRO A 239 -5.40 5.62 12.29
N TYR A 240 -5.57 6.84 12.81
CA TYR A 240 -6.30 7.91 12.14
C TYR A 240 -5.63 8.33 10.84
N PHE A 241 -4.32 8.52 10.83
CA PHE A 241 -3.58 8.90 9.63
C PHE A 241 -3.63 7.79 8.57
N CYS A 242 -3.55 6.53 8.98
CA CYS A 242 -3.76 5.39 8.08
C CYS A 242 -5.17 5.39 7.48
N GLN A 243 -6.21 5.59 8.30
CA GLN A 243 -7.60 5.64 7.84
C GLN A 243 -7.86 6.83 6.92
N SER A 244 -7.27 7.99 7.20
CA SER A 244 -7.35 9.17 6.34
C SER A 244 -6.73 8.92 4.96
N ALA A 245 -5.54 8.31 4.92
CA ALA A 245 -4.89 7.93 3.67
C ALA A 245 -5.71 6.89 2.89
N ARG A 246 -6.26 5.89 3.58
CA ARG A 246 -7.13 4.88 2.97
C ARG A 246 -8.40 5.49 2.38
N LEU A 247 -9.04 6.43 3.09
CA LEU A 247 -10.20 7.17 2.58
C LEU A 247 -9.87 7.88 1.26
N GLY A 248 -8.70 8.53 1.18
CA GLY A 248 -8.22 9.15 -0.05
C GLY A 248 -7.99 8.15 -1.18
N LEU A 249 -7.31 7.03 -0.90
CA LEU A 249 -7.09 5.95 -1.86
C LEU A 249 -8.42 5.44 -2.44
N GLU A 250 -9.38 5.11 -1.58
CA GLU A 250 -10.70 4.62 -1.98
C GLU A 250 -11.47 5.67 -2.79
N ALA A 251 -11.47 6.91 -2.34
CA ALA A 251 -12.13 8.02 -3.02
C ALA A 251 -11.59 8.27 -4.42
N GLY A 252 -10.26 8.28 -4.57
CA GLY A 252 -9.63 8.48 -5.86
C GLY A 252 -9.92 7.35 -6.83
N CYS A 253 -9.94 6.13 -6.37
CA CYS A 253 -10.32 4.97 -7.16
C CYS A 253 -11.82 5.01 -7.58
N LEU A 254 -12.72 5.36 -6.67
CA LEU A 254 -14.17 5.45 -6.93
C LEU A 254 -14.56 6.70 -7.74
N GLY A 255 -13.71 7.73 -7.75
CA GLY A 255 -14.03 9.03 -8.30
C GLY A 255 -15.03 9.79 -7.44
N THR A 256 -14.98 9.59 -6.11
CA THR A 256 -15.83 10.31 -5.15
C THR A 256 -15.50 11.79 -5.17
N PRO A 257 -16.51 12.70 -5.21
CA PRO A 257 -16.26 14.14 -5.17
C PRO A 257 -15.50 14.55 -3.91
N LEU A 258 -14.46 15.35 -4.06
CA LEU A 258 -13.57 15.74 -2.95
C LEU A 258 -14.27 16.43 -1.76
N PRO A 259 -15.31 17.26 -1.94
CA PRO A 259 -16.06 17.80 -0.81
C PRO A 259 -16.81 16.75 0.02
N GLU A 260 -17.26 15.65 -0.60
CA GLU A 260 -17.88 14.52 0.10
C GLU A 260 -16.84 13.73 0.89
N VAL A 261 -15.63 13.56 0.32
CA VAL A 261 -14.49 12.95 1.01
C VAL A 261 -14.13 13.72 2.27
N PHE A 262 -14.10 15.06 2.19
CA PHE A 262 -13.84 15.90 3.35
C PHE A 262 -14.92 15.74 4.45
N SER A 263 -16.17 15.57 4.07
CA SER A 263 -17.26 15.32 5.04
C SER A 263 -17.02 14.03 5.83
N SER A 264 -16.57 12.96 5.16
CA SER A 264 -16.19 11.70 5.79
C SER A 264 -14.93 11.83 6.66
N LEU A 265 -13.92 12.58 6.16
CA LEU A 265 -12.69 12.86 6.90
C LEU A 265 -12.95 13.63 8.20
N ARG A 266 -13.91 14.55 8.21
CA ARG A 266 -14.31 15.29 9.44
C ARG A 266 -14.81 14.34 10.53
N VAL A 267 -15.57 13.31 10.18
CA VAL A 267 -16.05 12.30 11.15
C VAL A 267 -14.86 11.57 11.76
N LEU A 268 -13.94 11.06 10.93
CA LEU A 268 -12.71 10.42 11.42
C LEU A 268 -11.88 11.36 12.30
N GLY A 269 -11.80 12.65 11.94
CA GLY A 269 -11.06 13.65 12.71
C GLY A 269 -11.66 13.88 14.11
N LEU A 270 -12.98 13.87 14.25
CA LEU A 270 -13.63 13.99 15.57
C LEU A 270 -13.33 12.78 16.46
N GLU A 271 -13.33 11.58 15.91
CA GLU A 271 -12.95 10.34 16.63
C GLU A 271 -11.47 10.37 17.03
N ALA A 272 -10.62 10.88 16.14
CA ALA A 272 -9.19 11.04 16.42
C ALA A 272 -8.92 12.06 17.53
N GLU A 273 -9.65 13.19 17.56
CA GLU A 273 -9.56 14.15 18.67
C GLU A 273 -9.89 13.47 20.02
N GLN A 274 -10.94 12.64 20.05
CA GLN A 274 -11.29 11.89 21.27
C GLN A 274 -10.19 10.91 21.68
N THR A 275 -9.62 10.17 20.72
CA THR A 275 -8.52 9.25 20.96
C THR A 275 -7.29 9.98 21.51
N MET A 276 -6.95 11.13 20.93
CA MET A 276 -5.87 12.01 21.42
C MET A 276 -6.14 12.46 22.87
N TYR A 277 -7.34 12.94 23.20
CA TYR A 277 -7.69 13.36 24.55
C TYR A 277 -7.60 12.20 25.56
N GLN A 278 -8.03 11.01 25.20
CA GLN A 278 -7.90 9.82 26.04
C GLN A 278 -6.42 9.48 26.31
N ALA A 279 -5.57 9.51 25.27
CA ALA A 279 -4.15 9.23 25.41
C ALA A 279 -3.40 10.28 26.23
N THR A 280 -3.89 11.53 26.27
CA THR A 280 -3.25 12.68 26.90
C THR A 280 -3.93 13.17 28.17
N ASN A 281 -4.85 12.37 28.75
CA ASN A 281 -5.62 12.75 29.94
C ASN A 281 -6.35 14.10 29.79
N GLY A 282 -6.93 14.34 28.61
CA GLY A 282 -7.70 15.55 28.31
C GLY A 282 -6.88 16.76 27.85
N VAL A 283 -5.58 16.61 27.65
CA VAL A 283 -4.72 17.71 27.18
C VAL A 283 -4.75 17.80 25.65
N ASN A 284 -4.96 19.00 25.14
CA ASN A 284 -4.96 19.25 23.69
C ASN A 284 -3.53 19.40 23.16
N THR A 285 -2.95 18.34 22.65
CA THR A 285 -1.57 18.34 22.11
C THR A 285 -1.52 18.55 20.59
N HIS A 286 -2.33 17.81 19.83
CA HIS A 286 -2.22 17.72 18.37
C HIS A 286 -3.53 18.04 17.61
N LYS A 287 -4.48 18.79 18.19
CA LYS A 287 -5.76 19.10 17.52
C LYS A 287 -5.57 19.76 16.13
N GLY A 288 -4.61 20.67 16.01
CA GLY A 288 -4.26 21.28 14.73
C GLY A 288 -3.70 20.25 13.74
N ALA A 289 -2.85 19.35 14.24
CA ALA A 289 -2.26 18.27 13.44
C ALA A 289 -3.30 17.22 13.02
N VAL A 290 -4.32 16.94 13.84
CA VAL A 290 -5.45 16.08 13.43
C VAL A 290 -6.12 16.67 12.20
N PHE A 291 -6.40 17.96 12.18
CA PHE A 291 -7.02 18.63 11.04
C PHE A 291 -6.11 18.62 9.81
N SER A 292 -4.91 19.21 9.89
CA SER A 292 -4.01 19.36 8.74
C SER A 292 -3.41 18.04 8.30
N GLY A 293 -2.99 17.19 9.23
CA GLY A 293 -2.41 15.88 8.94
C GLY A 293 -3.41 14.92 8.31
N GLY A 294 -4.65 14.93 8.75
CA GLY A 294 -5.72 14.15 8.12
C GLY A 294 -5.97 14.55 6.67
N ILE A 295 -6.04 15.85 6.39
CA ILE A 295 -6.18 16.38 5.02
C ILE A 295 -4.99 15.96 4.17
N LEU A 296 -3.76 16.12 4.66
CA LEU A 296 -2.56 15.73 3.93
C LEU A 296 -2.53 14.22 3.63
N CYS A 297 -2.79 13.38 4.63
CA CYS A 297 -2.83 11.92 4.44
C CYS A 297 -3.91 11.51 3.42
N CYS A 298 -5.10 12.10 3.52
CA CYS A 298 -6.20 11.83 2.59
C CYS A 298 -5.84 12.27 1.17
N THR A 299 -5.28 13.47 1.01
CA THR A 299 -4.87 13.99 -0.31
C THR A 299 -3.76 13.15 -0.92
N LEU A 300 -2.76 12.74 -0.13
CA LEU A 300 -1.70 11.83 -0.59
C LEU A 300 -2.28 10.49 -1.07
N GLY A 301 -3.17 9.88 -0.30
CA GLY A 301 -3.86 8.66 -0.70
C GLY A 301 -4.63 8.82 -2.02
N TYR A 302 -5.37 9.92 -2.15
CA TYR A 302 -6.10 10.25 -3.38
C TYR A 302 -5.16 10.38 -4.58
N THR A 303 -4.04 11.09 -4.43
CA THR A 303 -3.04 11.27 -5.48
C THR A 303 -2.41 9.95 -5.90
N VAL A 304 -2.04 9.08 -4.93
CA VAL A 304 -1.51 7.73 -5.21
C VAL A 304 -2.46 6.93 -6.09
N SER A 305 -3.76 6.96 -5.77
CA SER A 305 -4.76 6.20 -6.50
C SER A 305 -4.96 6.64 -7.95
N LYS A 306 -4.54 7.86 -8.30
CA LYS A 306 -4.62 8.42 -9.67
C LYS A 306 -3.41 8.09 -10.54
N LYS A 307 -2.30 7.64 -9.96
CA LYS A 307 -1.09 7.31 -10.73
C LYS A 307 -1.28 6.00 -11.49
N THR A 308 -0.73 5.96 -12.71
CA THR A 308 -0.80 4.78 -13.58
C THR A 308 -0.04 3.60 -12.98
N ILE A 309 1.16 3.85 -12.44
CA ILE A 309 1.96 2.88 -11.69
C ILE A 309 2.24 3.52 -10.33
N PRO A 310 1.62 3.02 -9.27
CA PRO A 310 1.87 3.56 -7.95
C PRO A 310 3.31 3.29 -7.51
N SER A 311 3.99 4.33 -7.06
CA SER A 311 5.33 4.27 -6.48
C SER A 311 5.40 5.23 -5.31
N LEU A 312 6.15 4.89 -4.27
CA LEU A 312 6.38 5.79 -3.13
C LEU A 312 7.36 6.93 -3.46
N SER A 313 8.16 6.77 -4.52
CA SER A 313 9.14 7.77 -4.95
C SER A 313 8.55 9.02 -5.62
N PHE A 314 7.25 9.01 -5.99
CA PHE A 314 6.62 10.15 -6.67
C PHE A 314 6.29 11.31 -5.72
N LEU A 315 6.40 11.14 -4.41
CA LEU A 315 6.05 12.16 -3.41
C LEU A 315 6.94 13.41 -3.49
N ASP A 316 8.07 13.32 -4.18
CA ASP A 316 9.05 14.41 -4.27
C ASP A 316 8.63 15.54 -5.25
N ASP A 317 7.73 15.30 -6.21
CA ASP A 317 7.41 16.24 -7.32
C ASP A 317 5.93 16.71 -7.36
N THR A 318 5.14 16.51 -6.28
CA THR A 318 3.66 16.65 -6.36
C THR A 318 3.07 17.82 -5.57
N THR A 319 3.84 18.79 -5.11
CA THR A 319 3.35 19.89 -4.23
C THR A 319 2.22 20.70 -4.86
N ASP A 320 2.29 21.03 -6.15
CA ASP A 320 1.27 21.81 -6.84
C ASP A 320 -0.02 20.99 -7.03
N GLU A 321 0.10 19.72 -7.41
CA GLU A 321 -1.04 18.80 -7.54
C GLU A 321 -1.77 18.63 -6.21
N LEU A 322 -1.02 18.45 -5.10
CA LEU A 322 -1.59 18.33 -3.75
C LEU A 322 -2.36 19.61 -3.36
N SER A 323 -1.80 20.78 -3.67
CA SER A 323 -2.43 22.07 -3.37
C SER A 323 -3.79 22.23 -4.04
N GLU A 324 -3.89 21.85 -5.32
CA GLU A 324 -5.18 21.93 -6.06
C GLU A 324 -6.22 20.95 -5.50
N ILE A 325 -5.83 19.71 -5.19
CA ILE A 325 -6.72 18.72 -4.58
C ILE A 325 -7.22 19.21 -3.21
N ILE A 326 -6.33 19.79 -2.39
CA ILE A 326 -6.71 20.34 -1.09
C ILE A 326 -7.71 21.50 -1.24
N LYS A 327 -7.49 22.42 -2.18
CA LYS A 327 -8.41 23.53 -2.45
C LYS A 327 -9.80 23.04 -2.84
N GLU A 328 -9.87 22.05 -3.73
CA GLU A 328 -11.13 21.46 -4.15
C GLU A 328 -11.82 20.72 -3.00
N MET A 329 -11.07 19.94 -2.21
CA MET A 329 -11.58 19.24 -1.03
C MET A 329 -12.18 20.19 0.00
N LEU A 330 -11.58 21.36 0.19
CA LEU A 330 -11.93 22.33 1.22
C LEU A 330 -12.83 23.47 0.72
N VAL A 331 -13.37 23.39 -0.49
CA VAL A 331 -14.15 24.49 -1.12
C VAL A 331 -15.29 24.99 -0.23
N HIS A 332 -15.88 24.13 0.59
CA HIS A 332 -16.98 24.46 1.51
C HIS A 332 -16.55 24.67 2.96
N LEU A 333 -15.24 24.67 3.25
CA LEU A 333 -14.71 24.72 4.61
C LEU A 333 -15.19 25.94 5.41
N LEU A 334 -15.31 27.09 4.74
CA LEU A 334 -15.69 28.37 5.38
C LEU A 334 -17.19 28.67 5.31
N ASP A 335 -18.01 27.81 4.71
CA ASP A 335 -19.44 28.04 4.56
C ASP A 335 -20.15 28.08 5.92
N ASP A 336 -19.72 27.25 6.88
CA ASP A 336 -20.19 27.29 8.26
C ASP A 336 -19.97 28.67 8.92
N LEU A 337 -18.82 29.32 8.61
CA LEU A 337 -18.47 30.63 9.18
C LEU A 337 -19.34 31.75 8.62
N LYS A 338 -19.80 31.65 7.37
CA LYS A 338 -20.70 32.61 6.76
C LYS A 338 -22.08 32.63 7.43
N LEU A 339 -22.46 31.53 8.08
CA LEU A 339 -23.75 31.38 8.77
C LEU A 339 -23.69 31.80 10.26
N LEU A 340 -22.52 32.11 10.80
CA LEU A 340 -22.33 32.42 12.23
C LEU A 340 -23.09 33.67 12.69
N SER A 341 -23.35 34.64 11.80
CA SER A 341 -24.14 35.83 12.14
C SER A 341 -25.59 35.50 12.54
N LYS A 342 -26.05 34.28 12.27
CA LYS A 342 -27.40 33.79 12.63
C LYS A 342 -27.42 32.97 13.92
N LYS A 343 -26.25 32.66 14.51
CA LYS A 343 -26.15 31.91 15.77
C LYS A 343 -26.23 32.81 16.97
N ASP A 344 -26.80 32.30 18.08
CA ASP A 344 -26.81 33.00 19.35
C ASP A 344 -25.36 33.19 19.86
N SER A 345 -25.05 34.40 20.30
CA SER A 345 -23.68 34.77 20.76
C SER A 345 -23.18 33.93 21.94
N ALA A 346 -24.10 33.39 22.75
CA ALA A 346 -23.76 32.49 23.85
C ALA A 346 -23.29 31.12 23.41
N SER A 347 -23.68 30.64 22.21
CA SER A 347 -23.32 29.33 21.64
C SER A 347 -22.04 29.35 20.81
N LEU A 348 -21.44 30.53 20.59
CA LEU A 348 -20.26 30.69 19.76
C LEU A 348 -18.98 30.24 20.47
N THR A 349 -18.17 29.43 19.80
CA THR A 349 -16.81 29.07 20.25
C THR A 349 -15.89 30.30 20.23
N HIS A 350 -14.72 30.20 20.90
CA HIS A 350 -13.73 31.29 20.90
C HIS A 350 -13.25 31.63 19.48
N GLY A 351 -12.99 30.65 18.65
CA GLY A 351 -12.59 30.83 17.24
C GLY A 351 -13.67 31.51 16.40
N GLU A 352 -14.96 31.11 16.56
CA GLU A 352 -16.09 31.75 15.89
C GLU A 352 -16.26 33.23 16.30
N LYS A 353 -16.04 33.56 17.59
CA LYS A 353 -16.03 34.95 18.08
C LYS A 353 -14.89 35.77 17.47
N LEU A 354 -13.70 35.21 17.35
CA LEU A 354 -12.55 35.86 16.69
C LEU A 354 -12.83 36.09 15.19
N TYR A 355 -13.40 35.10 14.50
CA TYR A 355 -13.80 35.27 13.11
C TYR A 355 -14.79 36.40 12.91
N LEU A 356 -15.88 36.43 13.68
CA LEU A 356 -16.88 37.51 13.58
C LEU A 356 -16.29 38.89 13.86
N LYS A 357 -15.32 38.99 14.77
CA LYS A 357 -14.73 40.28 15.17
C LYS A 357 -13.59 40.72 14.25
N TYR A 358 -12.74 39.81 13.80
CA TYR A 358 -11.49 40.12 13.13
C TYR A 358 -11.33 39.46 11.76
N GLN A 359 -12.32 38.68 11.32
CA GLN A 359 -12.27 37.86 10.08
C GLN A 359 -11.07 36.89 10.03
N VAL A 360 -10.60 36.45 11.21
CA VAL A 360 -9.47 35.51 11.33
C VAL A 360 -10.04 34.09 11.31
N THR A 361 -9.67 33.33 10.27
CA THR A 361 -10.15 31.95 10.02
C THR A 361 -9.36 30.91 10.83
N GLY A 362 -8.23 31.29 11.41
CA GLY A 362 -7.33 30.39 12.11
C GLY A 362 -6.73 29.34 11.15
N ILE A 363 -6.70 28.07 11.57
CA ILE A 363 -6.19 26.96 10.75
C ILE A 363 -7.05 26.65 9.50
N ARG A 364 -8.22 27.26 9.36
CA ARG A 364 -9.15 27.02 8.25
C ARG A 364 -8.92 27.94 7.04
N GLY A 365 -8.03 28.92 7.13
CA GLY A 365 -7.82 29.91 6.08
C GLY A 365 -6.38 30.13 5.66
#